data_5d6fd2f6cf566040f3a3707d0e7c3c83
#
_entry.id   5d6fd2f6cf566040f3a3707d0e7c3c83
#
_cell.length_a   1.000
_cell.length_b   1.000
_cell.length_c   1.000
_cell.angle_alpha   90.00
_cell.angle_beta   90.00
_cell.angle_gamma   90.00
#
_symmetry.space_group_name_H-M   'P 1'
#
loop_
_entity.id
_entity.type
_entity.pdbx_description
1 polymer ?
#
loop_
_entity_poly.entity_id
_entity_poly.type
_entity_poly.pdbx_seq_one_letter_code
_entity_poly.pdbx_strand_id
1 'polypeptide(L)'
;MTSGLFDLTGQTALVTGSSMGIGLALAKGLAAHGAAVVVNGRNRDRAETAAQAIRAEGGKASVASFDVTDADAVNRAVADIEADGPVSILVNNAGMQFRTPLEDFPDDKWDELFRTNVTSAYLVGKAVARGMIARRAGKIINIASVQSELARPGIAPYTATKGAIRNLTRGMATDWARHNIQVNAIAPGYFRTPLNKALYEDADFSAWLEKRTPAGRWGEVGELVAAAVFLAGKGSSFVNGHTLYVDGGITASI
;
A
#
# COMPACT_ATOMS: atom_id res chain seq x y z
N MET A 1 9.85 -1.41 -28.50
CA MET A 1 8.43 -1.32 -28.09
C MET A 1 8.17 -1.81 -26.65
N THR A 2 9.18 -1.91 -25.80
CA THR A 2 9.07 -2.37 -24.39
C THR A 2 8.92 -1.23 -23.37
N SER A 3 9.14 0.02 -23.76
CA SER A 3 9.10 1.19 -22.85
C SER A 3 7.70 1.56 -22.35
N GLY A 4 6.63 1.11 -22.98
CA GLY A 4 5.26 1.48 -22.60
C GLY A 4 4.60 0.62 -21.51
N LEU A 5 5.19 -0.52 -21.11
CA LEU A 5 4.56 -1.43 -20.13
C LEU A 5 4.62 -0.88 -18.69
N PHE A 6 5.62 -0.09 -18.40
CA PHE A 6 5.88 0.53 -17.09
C PHE A 6 5.73 2.06 -17.11
N ASP A 7 5.30 2.62 -18.24
CA ASP A 7 5.03 4.05 -18.37
C ASP A 7 3.66 4.36 -17.76
N LEU A 8 3.66 5.28 -16.80
CA LEU A 8 2.47 5.74 -16.08
C LEU A 8 2.10 7.20 -16.46
N THR A 9 2.70 7.72 -17.53
CA THR A 9 2.41 9.08 -18.03
C THR A 9 0.92 9.26 -18.31
N GLY A 10 0.36 10.35 -17.81
CA GLY A 10 -1.08 10.66 -17.93
C GLY A 10 -1.98 9.92 -16.94
N GLN A 11 -1.42 9.15 -16.02
CA GLN A 11 -2.17 8.48 -14.96
C GLN A 11 -2.09 9.25 -13.64
N THR A 12 -3.17 9.28 -12.86
CA THR A 12 -3.18 9.82 -11.50
C THR A 12 -3.19 8.66 -10.50
N ALA A 13 -2.25 8.70 -9.55
CA ALA A 13 -2.10 7.71 -8.50
C ALA A 13 -2.41 8.29 -7.12
N LEU A 14 -3.50 7.84 -6.48
CA LEU A 14 -3.77 8.12 -5.07
C LEU A 14 -3.02 7.09 -4.20
N VAL A 15 -2.14 7.56 -3.31
CA VAL A 15 -1.40 6.70 -2.39
C VAL A 15 -1.75 7.05 -0.96
N THR A 16 -2.48 6.17 -0.25
CA THR A 16 -2.89 6.44 1.13
C THR A 16 -1.72 6.23 2.11
N GLY A 17 -1.63 7.08 3.16
CA GLY A 17 -0.55 7.01 4.14
C GLY A 17 0.84 7.20 3.53
N SER A 18 0.98 8.09 2.54
CA SER A 18 2.20 8.26 1.75
C SER A 18 3.09 9.43 2.20
N SER A 19 2.88 9.97 3.40
CA SER A 19 3.75 11.01 3.95
C SER A 19 5.10 10.48 4.49
N MET A 20 5.28 9.15 4.57
CA MET A 20 6.53 8.51 5.03
C MET A 20 6.60 7.03 4.63
N GLY A 21 7.75 6.39 4.91
CA GLY A 21 7.95 4.95 4.83
C GLY A 21 7.66 4.35 3.46
N ILE A 22 7.01 3.19 3.43
CA ILE A 22 6.67 2.48 2.20
C ILE A 22 5.81 3.36 1.29
N GLY A 23 4.77 3.99 1.82
CA GLY A 23 3.87 4.83 1.04
C GLY A 23 4.59 5.96 0.30
N LEU A 24 5.54 6.63 0.95
CA LEU A 24 6.35 7.68 0.32
C LEU A 24 7.27 7.11 -0.77
N ALA A 25 7.92 5.97 -0.51
CA ALA A 25 8.78 5.33 -1.50
C ALA A 25 7.99 4.92 -2.76
N LEU A 26 6.79 4.34 -2.58
CA LEU A 26 5.90 3.99 -3.69
C LEU A 26 5.42 5.23 -4.44
N ALA A 27 5.04 6.30 -3.72
CA ALA A 27 4.62 7.58 -4.32
C ALA A 27 5.73 8.17 -5.20
N LYS A 28 6.97 8.24 -4.70
CA LYS A 28 8.14 8.68 -5.47
C LYS A 28 8.38 7.80 -6.69
N GLY A 29 8.33 6.48 -6.52
CA GLY A 29 8.54 5.53 -7.61
C GLY A 29 7.49 5.66 -8.72
N LEU A 30 6.21 5.78 -8.38
CA LEU A 30 5.14 6.00 -9.35
C LEU A 30 5.31 7.34 -10.08
N ALA A 31 5.68 8.40 -9.37
CA ALA A 31 5.97 9.71 -9.97
C ALA A 31 7.16 9.67 -10.93
N ALA A 32 8.24 8.97 -10.56
CA ALA A 32 9.42 8.79 -11.42
C ALA A 32 9.10 8.02 -12.72
N HIS A 33 7.99 7.24 -12.74
CA HIS A 33 7.50 6.57 -13.94
C HIS A 33 6.37 7.34 -14.66
N GLY A 34 6.17 8.62 -14.32
CA GLY A 34 5.30 9.55 -15.05
C GLY A 34 3.92 9.78 -14.46
N ALA A 35 3.53 9.08 -13.37
CA ALA A 35 2.24 9.33 -12.74
C ALA A 35 2.18 10.71 -12.05
N ALA A 36 1.01 11.35 -12.09
CA ALA A 36 0.70 12.43 -11.16
C ALA A 36 0.25 11.79 -9.83
N VAL A 37 0.97 12.07 -8.73
CA VAL A 37 0.72 11.41 -7.45
C VAL A 37 -0.07 12.32 -6.51
N VAL A 38 -1.13 11.78 -5.92
CA VAL A 38 -1.85 12.41 -4.82
C VAL A 38 -1.36 11.79 -3.51
N VAL A 39 -0.61 12.58 -2.75
CA VAL A 39 -0.08 12.20 -1.43
C VAL A 39 -1.17 12.34 -0.39
N ASN A 40 -1.45 11.28 0.36
CA ASN A 40 -2.41 11.31 1.45
C ASN A 40 -1.75 11.09 2.81
N GLY A 41 -2.24 11.81 3.79
CA GLY A 41 -1.92 11.67 5.22
C GLY A 41 -2.82 12.57 6.05
N ARG A 42 -3.04 12.22 7.33
CA ARG A 42 -3.86 13.05 8.26
C ARG A 42 -3.19 14.38 8.60
N ASN A 43 -1.87 14.40 8.66
CA ASN A 43 -1.10 15.62 8.88
C ASN A 43 -0.73 16.25 7.54
N ARG A 44 -1.35 17.41 7.26
CA ARG A 44 -1.21 18.14 6.00
C ARG A 44 0.23 18.60 5.74
N ASP A 45 0.93 19.08 6.77
CA ASP A 45 2.29 19.61 6.62
C ASP A 45 3.28 18.51 6.25
N ARG A 46 3.15 17.32 6.87
CA ARG A 46 3.95 16.16 6.50
C ARG A 46 3.64 15.66 5.08
N ALA A 47 2.37 15.67 4.69
CA ALA A 47 1.97 15.30 3.34
C ALA A 47 2.51 16.31 2.32
N GLU A 48 2.50 17.60 2.63
CA GLU A 48 3.07 18.64 1.78
C GLU A 48 4.59 18.52 1.66
N THR A 49 5.30 18.25 2.76
CA THR A 49 6.74 17.98 2.74
C THR A 49 7.06 16.79 1.82
N ALA A 50 6.27 15.73 1.88
CA ALA A 50 6.42 14.56 1.01
C ALA A 50 6.16 14.89 -0.46
N ALA A 51 5.11 15.67 -0.74
CA ALA A 51 4.79 16.12 -2.10
C ALA A 51 5.88 17.06 -2.66
N GLN A 52 6.43 17.95 -1.84
CA GLN A 52 7.57 18.81 -2.21
C GLN A 52 8.80 17.99 -2.58
N ALA A 53 9.10 16.94 -1.80
CA ALA A 53 10.21 16.03 -2.12
C ALA A 53 10.02 15.34 -3.48
N ILE A 54 8.80 14.90 -3.82
CA ILE A 54 8.50 14.32 -5.14
C ILE A 54 8.68 15.36 -6.25
N ARG A 55 8.18 16.60 -6.05
CA ARG A 55 8.32 17.69 -7.04
C ARG A 55 9.78 18.10 -7.24
N ALA A 56 10.57 18.11 -6.17
CA ALA A 56 12.02 18.42 -6.27
C ALA A 56 12.80 17.38 -7.07
N GLU A 57 12.31 16.14 -7.15
CA GLU A 57 12.86 15.06 -7.98
C GLU A 57 12.26 15.07 -9.42
N GLY A 58 11.51 16.10 -9.79
CA GLY A 58 10.92 16.27 -11.13
C GLY A 58 9.56 15.58 -11.31
N GLY A 59 9.01 14.95 -10.29
CA GLY A 59 7.70 14.31 -10.32
C GLY A 59 6.55 15.30 -10.19
N LYS A 60 5.33 14.85 -10.53
CA LYS A 60 4.08 15.59 -10.30
C LYS A 60 3.44 15.11 -9.03
N ALA A 61 3.18 16.02 -8.07
CA ALA A 61 2.54 15.65 -6.82
C ALA A 61 1.60 16.74 -6.29
N SER A 62 0.46 16.33 -5.77
CA SER A 62 -0.51 17.13 -5.00
C SER A 62 -0.79 16.47 -3.66
N VAL A 63 -1.54 17.14 -2.80
CA VAL A 63 -1.87 16.65 -1.45
C VAL A 63 -3.38 16.59 -1.27
N ALA A 64 -3.88 15.45 -0.78
CA ALA A 64 -5.23 15.30 -0.25
C ALA A 64 -5.15 14.81 1.20
N SER A 65 -5.39 15.73 2.16
CA SER A 65 -5.31 15.41 3.58
C SER A 65 -6.69 15.02 4.10
N PHE A 66 -6.86 13.73 4.43
CA PHE A 66 -8.08 13.19 5.02
C PHE A 66 -7.77 11.94 5.85
N ASP A 67 -8.67 11.61 6.78
CA ASP A 67 -8.61 10.34 7.52
C ASP A 67 -9.26 9.24 6.67
N VAL A 68 -8.48 8.23 6.34
CA VAL A 68 -8.92 7.06 5.55
C VAL A 68 -9.93 6.18 6.28
N THR A 69 -10.11 6.38 7.59
CA THR A 69 -11.06 5.64 8.43
C THR A 69 -12.42 6.33 8.56
N ASP A 70 -12.54 7.57 8.08
CA ASP A 70 -13.78 8.36 8.03
C ASP A 70 -14.41 8.24 6.64
N ALA A 71 -15.56 7.58 6.55
CA ALA A 71 -16.23 7.32 5.28
C ALA A 71 -16.65 8.60 4.54
N ASP A 72 -17.11 9.63 5.27
CA ASP A 72 -17.55 10.88 4.66
C ASP A 72 -16.36 11.71 4.19
N ALA A 73 -15.28 11.75 4.96
CA ALA A 73 -14.03 12.39 4.54
C ALA A 73 -13.43 11.70 3.30
N VAL A 74 -13.44 10.37 3.25
CA VAL A 74 -13.01 9.61 2.07
C VAL A 74 -13.84 9.94 0.85
N ASN A 75 -15.18 9.92 0.96
CA ASN A 75 -16.06 10.20 -0.17
C ASN A 75 -15.87 11.62 -0.72
N ARG A 76 -15.77 12.63 0.16
CA ARG A 76 -15.51 14.02 -0.25
C ARG A 76 -14.15 14.15 -0.93
N ALA A 77 -13.08 13.66 -0.29
CA ALA A 77 -11.73 13.77 -0.83
C ALA A 77 -11.57 13.06 -2.19
N VAL A 78 -12.16 11.86 -2.35
CA VAL A 78 -12.11 11.16 -3.64
C VAL A 78 -12.89 11.92 -4.70
N ALA A 79 -14.04 12.51 -4.37
CA ALA A 79 -14.81 13.34 -5.33
C ALA A 79 -14.01 14.58 -5.77
N ASP A 80 -13.33 15.26 -4.84
CA ASP A 80 -12.49 16.42 -5.13
C ASP A 80 -11.29 16.03 -6.04
N ILE A 81 -10.63 14.91 -5.74
CA ILE A 81 -9.53 14.41 -6.57
C ILE A 81 -10.00 14.03 -7.99
N GLU A 82 -11.14 13.35 -8.10
CA GLU A 82 -11.72 12.96 -9.40
C GLU A 82 -12.19 14.16 -10.23
N ALA A 83 -12.53 15.29 -9.60
CA ALA A 83 -12.86 16.53 -10.29
C ALA A 83 -11.63 17.17 -10.97
N ASP A 84 -10.44 17.01 -10.37
CA ASP A 84 -9.17 17.47 -10.94
C ASP A 84 -8.61 16.50 -12.01
N GLY A 85 -9.06 15.25 -11.99
CA GLY A 85 -8.64 14.22 -12.96
C GLY A 85 -8.89 12.80 -12.43
N PRO A 86 -9.06 11.84 -13.35
CA PRO A 86 -9.45 10.47 -12.97
C PRO A 86 -8.37 9.76 -12.16
N VAL A 87 -8.73 9.19 -11.02
CA VAL A 87 -7.82 8.31 -10.25
C VAL A 87 -7.68 6.98 -11.00
N SER A 88 -6.58 6.81 -11.72
CA SER A 88 -6.28 5.61 -12.51
C SER A 88 -5.64 4.50 -11.68
N ILE A 89 -4.91 4.89 -10.63
CA ILE A 89 -4.16 3.99 -9.74
C ILE A 89 -4.49 4.34 -8.29
N LEU A 90 -4.87 3.33 -7.51
CA LEU A 90 -5.01 3.45 -6.07
C LEU A 90 -3.99 2.54 -5.39
N VAL A 91 -3.22 3.08 -4.43
CA VAL A 91 -2.40 2.29 -3.51
C VAL A 91 -2.95 2.44 -2.10
N ASN A 92 -3.63 1.42 -1.59
CA ASN A 92 -4.07 1.33 -0.20
C ASN A 92 -2.88 0.90 0.66
N ASN A 93 -2.13 1.88 1.16
CA ASN A 93 -0.94 1.66 1.98
C ASN A 93 -1.13 2.07 3.44
N ALA A 94 -2.08 2.94 3.76
CA ALA A 94 -2.32 3.35 5.14
C ALA A 94 -2.47 2.15 6.06
N GLY A 95 -1.76 2.16 7.18
CA GLY A 95 -1.75 1.06 8.12
C GLY A 95 -0.97 1.38 9.38
N MET A 96 -1.22 0.58 10.40
CA MET A 96 -0.55 0.67 11.69
C MET A 96 -0.26 -0.71 12.24
N GLN A 97 0.53 -0.76 13.31
CA GLN A 97 0.80 -1.97 14.06
C GLN A 97 0.81 -1.66 15.57
N PHE A 98 0.31 -2.61 16.35
CA PHE A 98 0.44 -2.64 17.80
C PHE A 98 0.97 -4.02 18.20
N ARG A 99 1.89 -4.06 19.17
CA ARG A 99 2.61 -5.30 19.55
C ARG A 99 2.46 -5.53 21.03
N THR A 100 1.82 -6.66 21.38
CA THR A 100 1.72 -7.17 22.75
C THR A 100 1.28 -8.62 22.68
N PRO A 101 1.49 -9.46 23.73
CA PRO A 101 0.90 -10.78 23.83
C PRO A 101 -0.61 -10.74 23.60
N LEU A 102 -1.16 -11.78 22.97
CA LEU A 102 -2.57 -11.77 22.55
C LEU A 102 -3.53 -11.70 23.75
N GLU A 103 -3.20 -12.36 24.84
CA GLU A 103 -3.96 -12.36 26.09
C GLU A 103 -4.05 -10.98 26.76
N ASP A 104 -3.07 -10.11 26.50
CA ASP A 104 -3.00 -8.73 27.04
C ASP A 104 -3.35 -7.68 25.98
N PHE A 105 -3.86 -8.09 24.81
CA PHE A 105 -4.12 -7.17 23.72
C PHE A 105 -5.36 -6.31 24.02
N PRO A 106 -5.25 -4.96 24.06
CA PRO A 106 -6.40 -4.10 24.37
C PRO A 106 -7.46 -4.14 23.24
N ASP A 107 -8.74 -4.28 23.64
CA ASP A 107 -9.86 -4.38 22.69
C ASP A 107 -9.98 -3.12 21.80
N ASP A 108 -9.74 -1.93 22.37
CA ASP A 108 -9.75 -0.67 21.60
C ASP A 108 -8.64 -0.64 20.53
N LYS A 109 -7.49 -1.28 20.79
CA LYS A 109 -6.40 -1.41 19.81
C LYS A 109 -6.72 -2.43 18.73
N TRP A 110 -7.51 -3.45 19.03
CA TRP A 110 -8.05 -4.37 18.03
C TRP A 110 -8.93 -3.60 17.03
N ASP A 111 -9.89 -2.83 17.52
CA ASP A 111 -10.80 -2.04 16.69
C ASP A 111 -10.05 -0.99 15.86
N GLU A 112 -9.09 -0.30 16.47
CA GLU A 112 -8.24 0.68 15.78
C GLU A 112 -7.44 0.03 14.64
N LEU A 113 -6.86 -1.16 14.88
CA LEU A 113 -6.12 -1.93 13.88
C LEU A 113 -7.01 -2.32 12.69
N PHE A 114 -8.17 -2.91 12.94
CA PHE A 114 -9.09 -3.29 11.87
C PHE A 114 -9.61 -2.08 11.11
N ARG A 115 -9.97 -1.01 11.81
CA ARG A 115 -10.41 0.25 11.20
C ARG A 115 -9.34 0.84 10.29
N THR A 116 -8.09 0.88 10.77
CA THR A 116 -6.98 1.49 10.01
C THR A 116 -6.48 0.59 8.90
N ASN A 117 -6.29 -0.72 9.14
CA ASN A 117 -5.63 -1.59 8.18
C ASN A 117 -6.60 -2.23 7.17
N VAL A 118 -7.87 -2.42 7.53
CA VAL A 118 -8.85 -3.16 6.71
C VAL A 118 -9.97 -2.25 6.22
N THR A 119 -10.69 -1.61 7.15
CA THR A 119 -11.84 -0.78 6.82
C THR A 119 -11.44 0.39 5.92
N SER A 120 -10.28 1.00 6.15
CA SER A 120 -9.77 2.07 5.30
C SER A 120 -9.59 1.64 3.84
N ALA A 121 -8.98 0.47 3.59
CA ALA A 121 -8.78 -0.05 2.24
C ALA A 121 -10.12 -0.35 1.55
N TYR A 122 -11.11 -0.84 2.29
CA TYR A 122 -12.47 -1.02 1.80
C TYR A 122 -13.11 0.33 1.45
N LEU A 123 -13.06 1.33 2.33
CA LEU A 123 -13.71 2.64 2.13
C LEU A 123 -13.11 3.37 0.92
N VAL A 124 -11.78 3.50 0.88
CA VAL A 124 -11.10 4.21 -0.22
C VAL A 124 -11.24 3.41 -1.52
N GLY A 125 -11.06 2.09 -1.47
CA GLY A 125 -11.24 1.21 -2.64
C GLY A 125 -12.64 1.32 -3.24
N LYS A 126 -13.69 1.28 -2.41
CA LYS A 126 -15.08 1.44 -2.84
C LYS A 126 -15.34 2.82 -3.45
N ALA A 127 -14.82 3.89 -2.86
CA ALA A 127 -15.02 5.25 -3.35
C ALA A 127 -14.39 5.45 -4.74
N VAL A 128 -13.11 5.05 -4.89
CA VAL A 128 -12.37 5.16 -6.16
C VAL A 128 -12.92 4.23 -7.24
N ALA A 129 -13.33 3.00 -6.86
CA ALA A 129 -13.87 2.04 -7.82
C ALA A 129 -15.10 2.54 -8.58
N ARG A 130 -15.91 3.43 -8.02
CA ARG A 130 -17.07 4.02 -8.73
C ARG A 130 -16.65 4.73 -10.02
N GLY A 131 -15.63 5.58 -9.95
CA GLY A 131 -15.07 6.24 -11.11
C GLY A 131 -14.39 5.25 -12.08
N MET A 132 -13.60 4.31 -11.55
CA MET A 132 -12.95 3.27 -12.36
C MET A 132 -13.96 2.38 -13.10
N ILE A 133 -15.09 2.00 -12.47
CA ILE A 133 -16.17 1.22 -13.08
C ILE A 133 -16.81 1.99 -14.24
N ALA A 134 -17.12 3.27 -14.03
CA ALA A 134 -17.70 4.13 -15.06
C ALA A 134 -16.78 4.26 -16.28
N ARG A 135 -15.48 4.35 -16.07
CA ARG A 135 -14.45 4.46 -17.13
C ARG A 135 -14.03 3.10 -17.70
N ARG A 136 -14.39 1.99 -17.05
CA ARG A 136 -13.95 0.62 -17.36
C ARG A 136 -12.41 0.51 -17.41
N ALA A 137 -11.74 1.15 -16.47
CA ALA A 137 -10.28 1.13 -16.33
C ALA A 137 -9.84 1.51 -14.92
N GLY A 138 -8.91 0.75 -14.35
CA GLY A 138 -8.32 1.07 -13.05
C GLY A 138 -7.35 0.01 -12.54
N LYS A 139 -6.45 0.44 -11.67
CA LYS A 139 -5.49 -0.41 -10.96
C LYS A 139 -5.58 -0.12 -9.46
N ILE A 140 -5.77 -1.16 -8.66
CA ILE A 140 -5.78 -1.06 -7.21
C ILE A 140 -4.70 -1.97 -6.63
N ILE A 141 -3.84 -1.43 -5.79
CA ILE A 141 -2.76 -2.14 -5.13
C ILE A 141 -2.98 -2.03 -3.62
N ASN A 142 -3.22 -3.13 -2.95
CA ASN A 142 -3.34 -3.18 -1.50
C ASN A 142 -2.00 -3.58 -0.88
N ILE A 143 -1.57 -2.89 0.18
CA ILE A 143 -0.35 -3.28 0.89
C ILE A 143 -0.69 -4.28 1.99
N ALA A 144 -0.43 -5.55 1.67
CA ALA A 144 -0.52 -6.69 2.56
C ALA A 144 0.73 -6.81 3.46
N SER A 145 1.21 -8.00 3.71
CA SER A 145 2.45 -8.31 4.43
C SER A 145 2.78 -9.80 4.26
N VAL A 146 4.01 -10.21 4.51
CA VAL A 146 4.33 -11.63 4.77
C VAL A 146 3.48 -12.21 5.90
N GLN A 147 2.97 -11.38 6.79
CA GLN A 147 2.03 -11.79 7.84
C GLN A 147 0.64 -12.15 7.32
N SER A 148 0.40 -12.07 6.02
CA SER A 148 -0.78 -12.66 5.39
C SER A 148 -0.69 -14.18 5.23
N GLU A 149 0.51 -14.75 5.37
CA GLU A 149 0.83 -16.19 5.31
C GLU A 149 1.51 -16.69 6.56
N LEU A 150 2.42 -15.88 7.13
CA LEU A 150 3.21 -16.22 8.29
C LEU A 150 2.61 -15.59 9.55
N ALA A 151 3.03 -16.09 10.70
CA ALA A 151 2.72 -15.49 11.99
C ALA A 151 3.96 -15.50 12.88
N ARG A 152 3.99 -14.61 13.85
CA ARG A 152 4.93 -14.64 14.97
C ARG A 152 4.26 -14.16 16.26
N PRO A 153 4.82 -14.46 17.42
CA PRO A 153 4.30 -14.00 18.71
C PRO A 153 4.14 -12.47 18.78
N GLY A 154 3.13 -12.02 19.52
CA GLY A 154 2.91 -10.61 19.85
C GLY A 154 2.29 -9.75 18.73
N ILE A 155 1.83 -10.35 17.62
CA ILE A 155 1.22 -9.61 16.50
C ILE A 155 0.00 -10.30 15.89
N ALA A 156 -0.68 -11.20 16.62
CA ALA A 156 -1.81 -11.96 16.07
C ALA A 156 -2.91 -11.05 15.46
N PRO A 157 -3.35 -9.93 16.09
CA PRO A 157 -4.33 -9.03 15.48
C PRO A 157 -3.84 -8.38 14.18
N TYR A 158 -2.56 -7.99 14.12
CA TYR A 158 -1.98 -7.48 12.87
C TYR A 158 -1.98 -8.55 11.77
N THR A 159 -1.61 -9.78 12.10
CA THR A 159 -1.66 -10.93 11.19
C THR A 159 -3.07 -11.13 10.65
N ALA A 160 -4.10 -11.05 11.50
CA ALA A 160 -5.50 -11.13 11.11
C ALA A 160 -5.87 -10.02 10.11
N THR A 161 -5.45 -8.77 10.37
CA THR A 161 -5.73 -7.66 9.42
C THR A 161 -5.06 -7.87 8.07
N LYS A 162 -3.83 -8.43 8.03
CA LYS A 162 -3.10 -8.65 6.77
C LYS A 162 -3.64 -9.85 6.00
N GLY A 163 -4.12 -10.89 6.70
CA GLY A 163 -4.92 -11.95 6.11
C GLY A 163 -6.24 -11.43 5.49
N ALA A 164 -6.93 -10.53 6.20
CA ALA A 164 -8.12 -9.87 5.70
C ALA A 164 -7.85 -9.05 4.42
N ILE A 165 -6.76 -8.27 4.36
CA ILE A 165 -6.37 -7.50 3.17
C ILE A 165 -6.10 -8.41 1.97
N ARG A 166 -5.39 -9.54 2.18
CA ARG A 166 -5.17 -10.54 1.12
C ARG A 166 -6.49 -11.05 0.54
N ASN A 167 -7.44 -11.42 1.38
CA ASN A 167 -8.74 -11.94 0.93
C ASN A 167 -9.65 -10.83 0.37
N LEU A 168 -9.63 -9.61 0.93
CA LEU A 168 -10.32 -8.46 0.37
C LEU A 168 -9.83 -8.13 -1.04
N THR A 169 -8.53 -8.25 -1.30
CA THR A 169 -7.94 -8.10 -2.63
C THR A 169 -8.56 -9.06 -3.64
N ARG A 170 -8.74 -10.33 -3.27
CA ARG A 170 -9.39 -11.34 -4.12
C ARG A 170 -10.86 -11.03 -4.37
N GLY A 171 -11.59 -10.64 -3.33
CA GLY A 171 -12.99 -10.23 -3.46
C GLY A 171 -13.17 -9.04 -4.39
N MET A 172 -12.41 -7.96 -4.16
CA MET A 172 -12.42 -6.78 -5.03
C MET A 172 -12.06 -7.12 -6.49
N ALA A 173 -11.05 -7.99 -6.69
CA ALA A 173 -10.66 -8.44 -8.03
C ALA A 173 -11.79 -9.18 -8.72
N THR A 174 -12.47 -10.09 -8.04
CA THR A 174 -13.59 -10.87 -8.57
C THR A 174 -14.77 -9.98 -8.95
N ASP A 175 -15.12 -9.03 -8.08
CA ASP A 175 -16.26 -8.13 -8.31
C ASP A 175 -16.04 -7.18 -9.48
N TRP A 176 -14.79 -6.68 -9.65
CA TRP A 176 -14.52 -5.57 -10.56
C TRP A 176 -13.77 -5.95 -11.84
N ALA A 177 -13.32 -7.22 -11.99
CA ALA A 177 -12.64 -7.68 -13.22
C ALA A 177 -13.45 -7.44 -14.49
N ARG A 178 -14.77 -7.66 -14.44
CA ARG A 178 -15.70 -7.39 -15.56
C ARG A 178 -15.73 -5.93 -16.03
N HIS A 179 -15.23 -5.03 -15.20
CA HIS A 179 -15.11 -3.61 -15.49
C HIS A 179 -13.67 -3.22 -15.90
N ASN A 180 -12.82 -4.21 -16.23
CA ASN A 180 -11.42 -4.00 -16.59
C ASN A 180 -10.61 -3.30 -15.48
N ILE A 181 -10.88 -3.63 -14.22
CA ILE A 181 -10.14 -3.17 -13.05
C ILE A 181 -9.32 -4.35 -12.53
N GLN A 182 -8.01 -4.14 -12.37
CA GLN A 182 -7.14 -5.14 -11.75
C GLN A 182 -6.87 -4.71 -10.30
N VAL A 183 -7.13 -5.64 -9.38
CA VAL A 183 -6.87 -5.45 -7.95
C VAL A 183 -5.87 -6.50 -7.49
N ASN A 184 -4.72 -6.06 -7.04
CA ASN A 184 -3.65 -6.94 -6.56
C ASN A 184 -3.12 -6.45 -5.21
N ALA A 185 -2.31 -7.27 -4.55
CA ALA A 185 -1.62 -6.88 -3.34
C ALA A 185 -0.10 -7.01 -3.51
N ILE A 186 0.63 -6.15 -2.82
CA ILE A 186 2.05 -6.34 -2.52
C ILE A 186 2.14 -6.77 -1.05
N ALA A 187 2.88 -7.83 -0.77
CA ALA A 187 3.15 -8.34 0.56
C ALA A 187 4.64 -8.14 0.90
N PRO A 188 5.00 -7.00 1.53
CA PRO A 188 6.36 -6.76 1.95
C PRO A 188 6.79 -7.75 3.04
N GLY A 189 8.07 -8.16 2.99
CA GLY A 189 8.77 -8.76 4.11
C GLY A 189 9.17 -7.72 5.17
N TYR A 190 10.35 -7.86 5.70
CA TYR A 190 10.89 -6.92 6.67
C TYR A 190 11.75 -5.86 6.00
N PHE A 191 11.25 -4.62 6.02
CA PHE A 191 11.87 -3.45 5.40
C PHE A 191 12.27 -2.42 6.46
N ARG A 192 13.37 -1.69 6.22
CA ARG A 192 13.78 -0.55 7.06
C ARG A 192 12.80 0.60 6.86
N THR A 193 11.92 0.79 7.85
CA THR A 193 10.88 1.82 7.85
C THR A 193 10.76 2.44 9.23
N PRO A 194 10.21 3.66 9.36
CA PRO A 194 9.91 4.23 10.68
C PRO A 194 9.04 3.31 11.56
N LEU A 195 8.11 2.55 10.96
CA LEU A 195 7.25 1.58 11.67
C LEU A 195 8.05 0.43 12.30
N ASN A 196 9.15 0.05 11.68
CA ASN A 196 9.99 -1.07 12.11
C ASN A 196 11.27 -0.62 12.85
N LYS A 197 11.40 0.70 13.17
CA LYS A 197 12.62 1.24 13.76
C LYS A 197 13.08 0.45 14.99
N ALA A 198 12.19 0.23 15.95
CA ALA A 198 12.49 -0.54 17.16
C ALA A 198 12.94 -1.99 16.90
N LEU A 199 12.58 -2.57 15.74
CA LEU A 199 12.99 -3.94 15.39
C LEU A 199 14.36 -3.97 14.71
N TYR A 200 14.66 -3.05 13.78
CA TYR A 200 15.96 -3.08 13.10
C TYR A 200 17.09 -2.46 13.96
N GLU A 201 16.77 -1.72 15.02
CA GLU A 201 17.70 -1.27 16.05
C GLU A 201 17.94 -2.34 17.13
N ASP A 202 17.11 -3.38 17.23
CA ASP A 202 17.29 -4.55 18.07
C ASP A 202 18.23 -5.54 17.36
N ALA A 203 19.44 -5.70 17.91
CA ALA A 203 20.50 -6.54 17.34
C ALA A 203 20.10 -8.02 17.29
N ASP A 204 19.43 -8.53 18.34
CA ASP A 204 19.04 -9.93 18.42
C ASP A 204 17.93 -10.24 17.42
N PHE A 205 16.96 -9.35 17.32
CA PHE A 205 15.89 -9.48 16.32
C PHE A 205 16.44 -9.39 14.88
N SER A 206 17.36 -8.46 14.61
CA SER A 206 17.98 -8.32 13.29
C SER A 206 18.81 -9.56 12.92
N ALA A 207 19.61 -10.10 13.83
CA ALA A 207 20.36 -11.32 13.60
C ALA A 207 19.44 -12.53 13.34
N TRP A 208 18.34 -12.66 14.10
CA TRP A 208 17.34 -13.69 13.85
C TRP A 208 16.69 -13.53 12.47
N LEU A 209 16.29 -12.30 12.10
CA LEU A 209 15.65 -12.01 10.82
C LEU A 209 16.58 -12.33 9.64
N GLU A 210 17.82 -11.88 9.71
CA GLU A 210 18.83 -12.10 8.68
C GLU A 210 19.10 -13.59 8.46
N LYS A 211 19.16 -14.36 9.55
CA LYS A 211 19.28 -15.81 9.49
C LYS A 211 18.04 -16.49 8.89
N ARG A 212 16.84 -15.96 9.20
CA ARG A 212 15.55 -16.52 8.75
C ARG A 212 15.22 -16.17 7.30
N THR A 213 15.72 -15.04 6.81
CA THR A 213 15.47 -14.57 5.45
C THR A 213 16.55 -15.08 4.51
N PRO A 214 16.22 -15.81 3.42
CA PRO A 214 17.21 -16.33 2.49
C PRO A 214 18.14 -15.25 1.89
N ALA A 215 17.64 -14.04 1.67
CA ALA A 215 18.44 -12.90 1.22
C ALA A 215 19.45 -12.39 2.27
N GLY A 216 19.38 -12.84 3.53
CA GLY A 216 20.33 -12.55 4.60
C GLY A 216 20.34 -11.09 5.07
N ARG A 217 19.27 -10.32 4.84
CA ARG A 217 19.24 -8.90 5.16
C ARG A 217 17.83 -8.32 5.27
N TRP A 218 17.73 -7.14 5.83
CA TRP A 218 16.56 -6.29 5.70
C TRP A 218 16.39 -5.78 4.27
N GLY A 219 15.14 -5.60 3.83
CA GLY A 219 14.85 -4.93 2.57
C GLY A 219 14.90 -3.40 2.72
N GLU A 220 15.24 -2.72 1.63
CA GLU A 220 15.15 -1.27 1.51
C GLU A 220 13.86 -0.87 0.78
N VAL A 221 13.16 0.17 1.24
CA VAL A 221 11.81 0.53 0.74
C VAL A 221 11.77 0.77 -0.77
N GLY A 222 12.88 1.19 -1.37
CA GLY A 222 13.03 1.36 -2.82
C GLY A 222 12.85 0.05 -3.61
N GLU A 223 13.12 -1.10 -3.01
CA GLU A 223 12.99 -2.41 -3.66
C GLU A 223 11.53 -2.83 -3.87
N LEU A 224 10.57 -2.14 -3.23
CA LEU A 224 9.13 -2.32 -3.45
C LEU A 224 8.61 -1.57 -4.69
N VAL A 225 9.36 -0.59 -5.18
CA VAL A 225 8.91 0.32 -6.24
C VAL A 225 8.62 -0.43 -7.54
N ALA A 226 9.52 -1.32 -7.96
CA ALA A 226 9.36 -2.08 -9.19
C ALA A 226 8.07 -2.92 -9.20
N ALA A 227 7.72 -3.55 -8.07
CA ALA A 227 6.48 -4.30 -7.91
C ALA A 227 5.24 -3.40 -8.04
N ALA A 228 5.28 -2.20 -7.44
CA ALA A 228 4.18 -1.24 -7.53
C ALA A 228 4.00 -0.70 -8.96
N VAL A 229 5.09 -0.35 -9.63
CA VAL A 229 5.07 0.12 -11.02
C VAL A 229 4.57 -0.97 -11.97
N PHE A 230 5.01 -2.23 -11.79
CA PHE A 230 4.50 -3.37 -12.54
C PHE A 230 2.98 -3.53 -12.37
N LEU A 231 2.48 -3.55 -11.13
CA LEU A 231 1.06 -3.72 -10.86
C LEU A 231 0.21 -2.51 -11.27
N ALA A 232 0.78 -1.30 -11.30
CA ALA A 232 0.14 -0.08 -11.78
C ALA A 232 0.11 0.03 -13.31
N GLY A 233 1.08 -0.58 -13.99
CA GLY A 233 1.28 -0.46 -15.43
C GLY A 233 0.47 -1.42 -16.28
N LYS A 234 0.62 -1.25 -17.60
CA LYS A 234 -0.03 -2.12 -18.62
C LYS A 234 0.51 -3.55 -18.61
N GLY A 235 1.74 -3.77 -18.11
CA GLY A 235 2.37 -5.08 -18.01
C GLY A 235 1.64 -6.06 -17.11
N SER A 236 0.77 -5.59 -16.22
CA SER A 236 -0.05 -6.43 -15.32
C SER A 236 -1.52 -6.53 -15.72
N SER A 237 -1.88 -6.28 -16.98
CA SER A 237 -3.28 -6.22 -17.42
C SER A 237 -4.06 -7.53 -17.24
N PHE A 238 -3.37 -8.68 -17.14
CA PHE A 238 -3.98 -9.98 -16.88
C PHE A 238 -3.64 -10.55 -15.49
N VAL A 239 -2.96 -9.77 -14.62
CA VAL A 239 -2.68 -10.11 -13.22
C VAL A 239 -3.80 -9.53 -12.37
N ASN A 240 -4.61 -10.39 -11.73
CA ASN A 240 -5.76 -9.97 -10.94
C ASN A 240 -6.00 -10.90 -9.75
N GLY A 241 -6.26 -10.34 -8.56
CA GLY A 241 -6.45 -11.08 -7.31
C GLY A 241 -5.17 -11.68 -6.72
N HIS A 242 -4.00 -11.34 -7.28
CA HIS A 242 -2.71 -11.88 -6.85
C HIS A 242 -2.12 -11.10 -5.68
N THR A 243 -1.37 -11.81 -4.84
CA THR A 243 -0.53 -11.21 -3.79
C THR A 243 0.92 -11.46 -4.15
N LEU A 244 1.64 -10.40 -4.50
CA LEU A 244 3.06 -10.46 -4.86
C LEU A 244 3.90 -10.26 -3.60
N TYR A 245 4.60 -11.31 -3.19
CA TYR A 245 5.54 -11.24 -2.07
C TYR A 245 6.86 -10.63 -2.52
N VAL A 246 7.30 -9.60 -1.79
CA VAL A 246 8.60 -8.94 -1.96
C VAL A 246 9.27 -9.00 -0.60
N ASP A 247 10.02 -10.07 -0.33
CA ASP A 247 10.30 -10.46 1.05
C ASP A 247 11.68 -11.14 1.27
N GLY A 248 12.55 -11.11 0.25
CA GLY A 248 13.85 -11.74 0.32
C GLY A 248 13.80 -13.27 0.45
N GLY A 249 12.65 -13.90 0.14
CA GLY A 249 12.44 -15.35 0.18
C GLY A 249 11.97 -15.89 1.53
N ILE A 250 11.61 -15.02 2.49
CA ILE A 250 11.22 -15.49 3.84
C ILE A 250 9.96 -16.37 3.82
N THR A 251 9.03 -16.16 2.89
CA THR A 251 7.84 -17.03 2.73
C THR A 251 8.10 -18.27 1.89
N ALA A 252 9.21 -18.32 1.14
CA ALA A 252 9.56 -19.46 0.29
C ALA A 252 10.41 -20.52 1.01
N SER A 253 10.84 -20.26 2.24
CA SER A 253 11.71 -21.14 3.03
C SER A 253 11.04 -21.59 4.33
N ILE A 254 11.43 -22.77 4.82
CA ILE A 254 11.02 -23.36 6.11
C ILE A 254 11.93 -22.91 7.25
#